data_4ea7d99b78454f08db2349fa79c9ee49
#
_entry.id   4ea7d99b78454f08db2349fa79c9ee49
#
_cell.length_a   1.000
_cell.length_b   1.000
_cell.length_c   1.000
_cell.angle_alpha   90.00
_cell.angle_beta   90.00
_cell.angle_gamma   90.00
#
_symmetry.space_group_name_H-M   'P 1'
#
loop_
_entity.id
_entity.type
_entity.pdbx_description
1 polymer ?
#
loop_
_entity_poly.entity_id
_entity_poly.type
_entity_poly.pdbx_seq_one_letter_code
_entity_poly.pdbx_strand_id
1 'polypeptide(L)'
;MDRTKRGLWTALSVLVLVGLWQLGSVVAPESIPSVLATAGALITVLTTPGPYDRMFYYHVWKTAEMLLITLGISLVLGTVVGIALGTDETLESSLSSWIYAWLAIPSLVIVFVAAVLIGFDARSGYLAVPIAITPFVALNMWEGARSLDPQLGEMAEFFGAGRYQQFRAVIIPQLVPFLFASIRSALSIGWKITLLVEAFLLTRGVGFMFRNYFDQYELATMMSWLVIFVAFLVVIEYGVLAPLRRRMTAWRPDAEGVRLSE
;
A
#
# COMPACT_ATOMS: atom_id res chain seq x y z
N MET A 1 9.87 14.50 -23.86
CA MET A 1 8.84 15.50 -23.47
C MET A 1 9.46 16.42 -22.43
N ASP A 2 9.58 17.71 -22.70
CA ASP A 2 10.22 18.71 -21.85
C ASP A 2 9.66 18.73 -20.44
N ARG A 3 10.51 18.89 -19.41
CA ARG A 3 10.08 18.95 -17.99
C ARG A 3 8.98 19.99 -17.78
N THR A 4 9.05 21.11 -18.50
CA THR A 4 8.06 22.20 -18.46
C THR A 4 6.69 21.76 -19.00
N LYS A 5 6.65 21.03 -20.12
CA LYS A 5 5.40 20.48 -20.67
C LYS A 5 4.76 19.46 -19.74
N ARG A 6 5.56 18.60 -19.10
CA ARG A 6 5.06 17.61 -18.13
C ARG A 6 4.42 18.32 -16.92
N GLY A 7 5.05 19.38 -16.39
CA GLY A 7 4.49 20.17 -15.29
C GLY A 7 3.17 20.87 -15.68
N LEU A 8 3.09 21.40 -16.88
CA LEU A 8 1.87 22.06 -17.39
C LEU A 8 0.69 21.06 -17.49
N TRP A 9 0.92 19.88 -18.05
CA TRP A 9 -0.12 18.85 -18.16
C TRP A 9 -0.58 18.35 -16.79
N THR A 10 0.34 18.19 -15.83
CA THR A 10 -0.02 17.83 -14.44
C THR A 10 -0.86 18.91 -13.78
N ALA A 11 -0.46 20.19 -13.91
CA ALA A 11 -1.23 21.31 -13.37
C ALA A 11 -2.64 21.40 -14.00
N LEU A 12 -2.72 21.22 -15.31
CA LEU A 12 -4.00 21.22 -16.04
C LEU A 12 -4.91 20.08 -15.55
N SER A 13 -4.37 18.88 -15.35
CA SER A 13 -5.14 17.72 -14.83
C SER A 13 -5.69 18.01 -13.44
N VAL A 14 -4.89 18.60 -12.55
CA VAL A 14 -5.33 18.99 -11.20
C VAL A 14 -6.43 20.05 -11.27
N LEU A 15 -6.26 21.08 -12.11
CA LEU A 15 -7.27 22.13 -12.29
C LEU A 15 -8.60 21.57 -12.83
N VAL A 16 -8.54 20.64 -13.78
CA VAL A 16 -9.74 19.97 -14.31
C VAL A 16 -10.43 19.16 -13.20
N LEU A 17 -9.70 18.40 -12.40
CA LEU A 17 -10.29 17.64 -11.30
C LEU A 17 -10.94 18.52 -10.22
N VAL A 18 -10.27 19.60 -9.81
CA VAL A 18 -10.81 20.58 -8.87
C VAL A 18 -12.03 21.31 -9.46
N GLY A 19 -11.98 21.64 -10.76
CA GLY A 19 -13.11 22.23 -11.47
C GLY A 19 -14.34 21.31 -11.52
N LEU A 20 -14.13 20.02 -11.84
CA LEU A 20 -15.19 19.01 -11.81
C LEU A 20 -15.77 18.82 -10.43
N TRP A 21 -14.93 18.79 -9.39
CA TRP A 21 -15.41 18.75 -8.00
C TRP A 21 -16.27 19.97 -7.68
N GLN A 22 -15.80 21.19 -8.00
CA GLN A 22 -16.56 22.41 -7.74
C GLN A 22 -17.88 22.45 -8.52
N LEU A 23 -17.90 21.98 -9.78
CA LEU A 23 -19.14 21.84 -10.54
C LEU A 23 -20.11 20.84 -9.87
N GLY A 24 -19.61 19.70 -9.41
CA GLY A 24 -20.41 18.73 -8.64
C GLY A 24 -21.04 19.35 -7.39
N SER A 25 -20.27 20.19 -6.68
CA SER A 25 -20.76 20.92 -5.50
C SER A 25 -21.88 21.92 -5.83
N VAL A 26 -21.86 22.54 -7.01
CA VAL A 26 -22.93 23.44 -7.46
C VAL A 26 -24.19 22.66 -7.84
N VAL A 27 -24.03 21.49 -8.45
CA VAL A 27 -25.16 20.65 -8.91
C VAL A 27 -25.83 19.93 -7.75
N ALA A 28 -25.05 19.46 -6.77
CA ALA A 28 -25.54 18.69 -5.63
C ALA A 28 -24.93 19.21 -4.29
N PRO A 29 -25.29 20.42 -3.85
CA PRO A 29 -24.65 21.06 -2.69
C PRO A 29 -24.88 20.33 -1.36
N GLU A 30 -25.96 19.57 -1.25
CA GLU A 30 -26.25 18.77 -0.05
C GLU A 30 -25.40 17.49 0.04
N SER A 31 -24.86 17.01 -1.10
CA SER A 31 -24.11 15.75 -1.17
C SER A 31 -22.62 15.95 -1.40
N ILE A 32 -22.23 17.05 -2.04
CA ILE A 32 -20.85 17.34 -2.41
C ILE A 32 -20.46 18.70 -1.82
N PRO A 33 -19.60 18.74 -0.80
CA PRO A 33 -19.14 20.01 -0.23
C PRO A 33 -18.25 20.76 -1.23
N SER A 34 -18.31 22.09 -1.20
CA SER A 34 -17.47 22.92 -2.05
C SER A 34 -15.99 22.79 -1.67
N VAL A 35 -15.10 23.07 -2.62
CA VAL A 35 -13.65 23.10 -2.38
C VAL A 35 -13.31 24.06 -1.23
N LEU A 36 -13.98 25.23 -1.18
CA LEU A 36 -13.75 26.23 -0.13
C LEU A 36 -14.24 25.74 1.24
N ALA A 37 -15.41 25.09 1.32
CA ALA A 37 -15.92 24.51 2.57
C ALA A 37 -14.98 23.41 3.09
N THR A 38 -14.49 22.54 2.19
CA THR A 38 -13.52 21.50 2.54
C THR A 38 -12.19 22.10 3.00
N ALA A 39 -11.70 23.17 2.36
CA ALA A 39 -10.47 23.85 2.79
C ALA A 39 -10.64 24.50 4.18
N GLY A 40 -11.79 25.12 4.47
CA GLY A 40 -12.11 25.64 5.80
C GLY A 40 -12.16 24.53 6.85
N ALA A 41 -12.85 23.43 6.57
CA ALA A 41 -12.89 22.26 7.43
C ALA A 41 -11.49 21.64 7.65
N LEU A 42 -10.65 21.63 6.63
CA LEU A 42 -9.25 21.14 6.73
C LEU A 42 -8.45 21.98 7.71
N ILE A 43 -8.55 23.31 7.67
CA ILE A 43 -7.89 24.20 8.63
C ILE A 43 -8.37 23.88 10.04
N THR A 44 -9.67 23.71 10.24
CA THR A 44 -10.25 23.36 11.55
C THR A 44 -9.69 22.02 12.04
N VAL A 45 -9.68 20.97 11.22
CA VAL A 45 -9.12 19.64 11.57
C VAL A 45 -7.63 19.71 11.93
N LEU A 46 -6.86 20.57 11.25
CA LEU A 46 -5.43 20.72 11.53
C LEU A 46 -5.12 21.52 12.80
N THR A 47 -6.04 22.40 13.24
CA THR A 47 -5.79 23.35 14.32
C THR A 47 -6.55 23.06 15.61
N THR A 48 -7.65 22.29 15.54
CA THR A 48 -8.48 21.97 16.70
C THR A 48 -8.52 20.48 16.99
N PRO A 49 -8.62 20.09 18.27
CA PRO A 49 -8.86 18.69 18.63
C PRO A 49 -10.20 18.20 18.06
N GLY A 50 -10.21 16.97 17.59
CA GLY A 50 -11.40 16.27 17.15
C GLY A 50 -12.03 15.41 18.26
N PRO A 51 -12.78 14.36 17.91
CA PRO A 51 -13.38 13.43 18.85
C PRO A 51 -12.36 12.88 19.87
N TYR A 52 -12.80 12.73 21.13
CA TYR A 52 -11.95 12.29 22.25
C TYR A 52 -10.78 13.23 22.57
N ASP A 53 -10.90 14.52 22.26
CA ASP A 53 -9.87 15.56 22.48
C ASP A 53 -8.50 15.21 21.84
N ARG A 54 -8.54 14.65 20.63
CA ARG A 54 -7.33 14.19 19.92
C ARG A 54 -7.10 14.97 18.65
N MET A 55 -5.84 15.40 18.47
CA MET A 55 -5.40 16.10 17.27
C MET A 55 -5.31 15.16 16.07
N PHE A 56 -5.38 15.70 14.85
CA PHE A 56 -5.35 14.97 13.59
C PHE A 56 -4.13 14.04 13.47
N TYR A 57 -2.97 14.47 13.91
CA TYR A 57 -1.73 13.68 13.82
C TYR A 57 -1.79 12.39 14.64
N TYR A 58 -2.57 12.33 15.72
CA TYR A 58 -2.79 11.10 16.46
C TYR A 58 -3.47 10.04 15.58
N HIS A 59 -4.52 10.42 14.85
CA HIS A 59 -5.25 9.50 13.98
C HIS A 59 -4.41 9.07 12.79
N VAL A 60 -3.69 10.00 12.16
CA VAL A 60 -2.74 9.70 11.05
C VAL A 60 -1.65 8.74 11.53
N TRP A 61 -1.10 8.97 12.74
CA TRP A 61 -0.10 8.07 13.32
C TRP A 61 -0.64 6.67 13.56
N LYS A 62 -1.87 6.54 14.08
CA LYS A 62 -2.48 5.23 14.33
C LYS A 62 -2.73 4.44 13.05
N THR A 63 -3.14 5.10 11.98
CA THR A 63 -3.23 4.48 10.65
C THR A 63 -1.85 4.06 10.14
N ALA A 64 -0.86 4.93 10.25
CA ALA A 64 0.52 4.63 9.85
C ALA A 64 1.10 3.44 10.62
N GLU A 65 0.95 3.43 11.94
CA GLU A 65 1.39 2.36 12.84
C GLU A 65 0.80 1.01 12.43
N MET A 66 -0.52 0.94 12.28
CA MET A 66 -1.19 -0.29 11.86
C MET A 66 -0.73 -0.74 10.47
N LEU A 67 -0.70 0.18 9.50
CA LEU A 67 -0.29 -0.11 8.15
C LEU A 67 1.16 -0.64 8.09
N LEU A 68 2.10 0.01 8.77
CA LEU A 68 3.51 -0.39 8.74
C LEU A 68 3.76 -1.73 9.42
N ILE A 69 3.13 -1.98 10.56
CA ILE A 69 3.26 -3.26 11.27
C ILE A 69 2.69 -4.39 10.43
N THR A 70 1.46 -4.22 9.92
CA THR A 70 0.78 -5.26 9.14
C THR A 70 1.45 -5.50 7.79
N LEU A 71 1.97 -4.44 7.16
CA LEU A 71 2.80 -4.54 5.96
C LEU A 71 4.07 -5.33 6.23
N GLY A 72 4.79 -5.03 7.32
CA GLY A 72 5.99 -5.76 7.73
C GLY A 72 5.74 -7.25 7.92
N ILE A 73 4.68 -7.61 8.63
CA ILE A 73 4.27 -9.01 8.83
C ILE A 73 3.97 -9.68 7.48
N SER A 74 3.19 -9.02 6.62
CA SER A 74 2.82 -9.56 5.31
C SER A 74 4.01 -9.75 4.38
N LEU A 75 4.97 -8.81 4.41
CA LEU A 75 6.20 -8.90 3.61
C LEU A 75 7.06 -10.09 4.05
N VAL A 76 7.21 -10.30 5.36
CA VAL A 76 7.98 -11.45 5.86
C VAL A 76 7.29 -12.75 5.49
N LEU A 77 6.01 -12.92 5.85
CA LEU A 77 5.28 -14.15 5.60
C LEU A 77 5.14 -14.45 4.10
N GLY A 78 4.75 -13.45 3.32
CA GLY A 78 4.56 -13.60 1.87
C GLY A 78 5.88 -13.87 1.13
N THR A 79 7.00 -13.27 1.57
CA THR A 79 8.32 -13.56 1.00
C THR A 79 8.74 -14.99 1.26
N VAL A 80 8.59 -15.47 2.49
CA VAL A 80 8.92 -16.86 2.84
C VAL A 80 8.07 -17.84 2.04
N VAL A 81 6.75 -17.65 2.02
CA VAL A 81 5.83 -18.51 1.27
C VAL A 81 6.11 -18.45 -0.24
N GLY A 82 6.30 -17.25 -0.80
CA GLY A 82 6.53 -17.07 -2.23
C GLY A 82 7.85 -17.70 -2.70
N ILE A 83 8.93 -17.53 -1.94
CA ILE A 83 10.21 -18.18 -2.27
C ILE A 83 10.09 -19.70 -2.15
N ALA A 84 9.43 -20.22 -1.10
CA ALA A 84 9.22 -21.65 -0.95
C ALA A 84 8.46 -22.26 -2.13
N LEU A 85 7.38 -21.60 -2.57
CA LEU A 85 6.61 -22.02 -3.76
C LEU A 85 7.44 -21.96 -5.06
N GLY A 86 8.29 -20.95 -5.21
CA GLY A 86 9.07 -20.77 -6.44
C GLY A 86 10.30 -21.67 -6.54
N THR A 87 10.70 -22.31 -5.44
CA THR A 87 11.89 -23.16 -5.37
C THR A 87 11.60 -24.65 -5.19
N ASP A 88 10.37 -25.02 -4.85
CA ASP A 88 9.93 -26.40 -4.61
C ASP A 88 8.68 -26.73 -5.43
N GLU A 89 8.84 -27.58 -6.45
CA GLU A 89 7.75 -28.02 -7.36
C GLU A 89 6.62 -28.74 -6.62
N THR A 90 6.93 -29.45 -5.53
CA THR A 90 5.92 -30.16 -4.74
C THR A 90 5.03 -29.17 -3.97
N LEU A 91 5.64 -28.14 -3.36
CA LEU A 91 4.90 -27.07 -2.70
C LEU A 91 4.09 -26.27 -3.72
N GLU A 92 4.67 -25.95 -4.88
CA GLU A 92 3.99 -25.24 -5.95
C GLU A 92 2.73 -25.99 -6.40
N SER A 93 2.87 -27.25 -6.77
CA SER A 93 1.74 -28.07 -7.26
C SER A 93 0.63 -28.23 -6.22
N SER A 94 0.98 -28.28 -4.94
CA SER A 94 0.05 -28.49 -3.85
C SER A 94 -0.65 -27.23 -3.37
N LEU A 95 0.05 -26.08 -3.34
CA LEU A 95 -0.42 -24.85 -2.67
C LEU A 95 -0.78 -23.70 -3.62
N SER A 96 -0.38 -23.74 -4.90
CA SER A 96 -0.66 -22.67 -5.84
C SER A 96 -2.17 -22.36 -5.97
N SER A 97 -3.00 -23.38 -6.09
CA SER A 97 -4.46 -23.23 -6.16
C SER A 97 -5.04 -22.56 -4.92
N TRP A 98 -4.47 -22.80 -3.72
CA TRP A 98 -4.91 -22.17 -2.49
C TRP A 98 -4.57 -20.68 -2.44
N ILE A 99 -3.40 -20.28 -2.96
CA ILE A 99 -3.03 -18.86 -3.07
C ILE A 99 -4.04 -18.11 -3.93
N TYR A 100 -4.40 -18.66 -5.11
CA TYR A 100 -5.40 -18.04 -5.98
C TYR A 100 -6.80 -18.01 -5.35
N ALA A 101 -7.22 -19.11 -4.70
CA ALA A 101 -8.48 -19.14 -3.97
C ALA A 101 -8.55 -18.08 -2.87
N TRP A 102 -7.42 -17.86 -2.15
CA TRP A 102 -7.33 -16.85 -1.11
C TRP A 102 -7.45 -15.43 -1.66
N LEU A 103 -6.83 -15.14 -2.79
CA LEU A 103 -6.93 -13.84 -3.46
C LEU A 103 -8.37 -13.49 -3.88
N ALA A 104 -9.22 -14.48 -4.09
CA ALA A 104 -10.63 -14.29 -4.44
C ALA A 104 -11.51 -13.91 -3.23
N ILE A 105 -11.03 -14.09 -1.99
CA ILE A 105 -11.81 -13.77 -0.78
C ILE A 105 -11.90 -12.24 -0.63
N PRO A 106 -13.11 -11.65 -0.55
CA PRO A 106 -13.25 -10.22 -0.31
C PRO A 106 -12.63 -9.82 1.04
N SER A 107 -11.75 -8.82 1.01
CA SER A 107 -11.03 -8.37 2.22
C SER A 107 -11.96 -7.96 3.37
N LEU A 108 -13.14 -7.41 3.06
CA LEU A 108 -14.16 -7.06 4.05
C LEU A 108 -14.63 -8.30 4.85
N VAL A 109 -14.78 -9.46 4.17
CA VAL A 109 -15.14 -10.72 4.83
C VAL A 109 -14.06 -11.13 5.81
N ILE A 110 -12.77 -11.06 5.41
CA ILE A 110 -11.63 -11.37 6.29
C ILE A 110 -11.66 -10.48 7.54
N VAL A 111 -11.92 -9.17 7.37
CA VAL A 111 -12.00 -8.20 8.47
C VAL A 111 -13.11 -8.58 9.46
N PHE A 112 -14.32 -8.87 8.97
CA PHE A 112 -15.44 -9.23 9.86
C PHE A 112 -15.26 -10.61 10.52
N VAL A 113 -14.73 -11.59 9.80
CA VAL A 113 -14.41 -12.90 10.39
C VAL A 113 -13.39 -12.75 11.51
N ALA A 114 -12.34 -11.97 11.31
CA ALA A 114 -11.35 -11.69 12.35
C ALA A 114 -11.99 -10.96 13.55
N ALA A 115 -12.90 -10.00 13.31
CA ALA A 115 -13.62 -9.31 14.37
C ALA A 115 -14.52 -10.24 15.20
N VAL A 116 -15.20 -11.19 14.55
CA VAL A 116 -16.04 -12.18 15.24
C VAL A 116 -15.20 -13.15 16.07
N LEU A 117 -14.03 -13.56 15.56
CA LEU A 117 -13.17 -14.55 16.24
C LEU A 117 -12.37 -13.95 17.41
N ILE A 118 -11.91 -12.70 17.30
CA ILE A 118 -10.97 -12.08 18.25
C ILE A 118 -11.63 -10.96 19.06
N GLY A 119 -12.60 -10.25 18.45
CA GLY A 119 -13.28 -9.10 19.04
C GLY A 119 -13.19 -7.88 18.13
N PHE A 120 -14.05 -6.88 18.41
CA PHE A 120 -14.13 -5.62 17.67
C PHE A 120 -13.10 -4.63 18.22
N ASP A 121 -11.82 -4.94 18.04
CA ASP A 121 -10.71 -4.11 18.50
C ASP A 121 -9.51 -4.13 17.52
N ALA A 122 -8.41 -3.48 17.90
CA ALA A 122 -7.22 -3.38 17.04
C ALA A 122 -6.55 -4.73 16.74
N ARG A 123 -6.71 -5.74 17.61
CA ARG A 123 -6.11 -7.08 17.41
C ARG A 123 -6.67 -7.74 16.17
N SER A 124 -7.97 -7.58 15.91
CA SER A 124 -8.60 -8.07 14.68
C SER A 124 -7.98 -7.46 13.44
N GLY A 125 -7.66 -6.16 13.47
CA GLY A 125 -6.97 -5.48 12.37
C GLY A 125 -5.55 -5.99 12.15
N TYR A 126 -4.78 -6.18 13.23
CA TYR A 126 -3.42 -6.71 13.15
C TYR A 126 -3.38 -8.17 12.66
N LEU A 127 -4.48 -8.89 12.71
CA LEU A 127 -4.64 -10.22 12.10
C LEU A 127 -5.20 -10.14 10.68
N ALA A 128 -6.32 -9.44 10.46
CA ALA A 128 -7.04 -9.42 9.21
C ALA A 128 -6.23 -8.81 8.05
N VAL A 129 -5.53 -7.70 8.32
CA VAL A 129 -4.76 -6.99 7.28
C VAL A 129 -3.62 -7.87 6.74
N PRO A 130 -2.76 -8.50 7.56
CA PRO A 130 -1.74 -9.42 7.06
C PRO A 130 -2.34 -10.62 6.32
N ILE A 131 -3.40 -11.22 6.84
CA ILE A 131 -4.07 -12.34 6.18
C ILE A 131 -4.51 -11.96 4.76
N ALA A 132 -5.07 -10.76 4.58
CA ALA A 132 -5.53 -10.31 3.29
C ALA A 132 -4.41 -9.91 2.32
N ILE A 133 -3.26 -9.42 2.82
CA ILE A 133 -2.16 -8.91 1.98
C ILE A 133 -1.14 -10.00 1.64
N THR A 134 -0.87 -10.92 2.54
CA THR A 134 0.17 -11.95 2.40
C THR A 134 0.13 -12.70 1.06
N PRO A 135 -1.02 -13.13 0.52
CA PRO A 135 -1.05 -13.84 -0.75
C PRO A 135 -0.61 -12.98 -1.94
N PHE A 136 -0.82 -11.66 -1.93
CA PHE A 136 -0.31 -10.76 -2.97
C PHE A 136 1.22 -10.64 -2.92
N VAL A 137 1.80 -10.61 -1.75
CA VAL A 137 3.25 -10.63 -1.56
C VAL A 137 3.82 -11.96 -1.99
N ALA A 138 3.18 -13.06 -1.57
CA ALA A 138 3.59 -14.41 -1.93
C ALA A 138 3.60 -14.63 -3.44
N LEU A 139 2.57 -14.17 -4.16
CA LEU A 139 2.51 -14.27 -5.62
C LEU A 139 3.68 -13.56 -6.30
N ASN A 140 3.94 -12.30 -5.95
CA ASN A 140 5.06 -11.56 -6.53
C ASN A 140 6.43 -12.20 -6.22
N MET A 141 6.61 -12.71 -5.01
CA MET A 141 7.87 -13.36 -4.62
C MET A 141 8.01 -14.75 -5.23
N TRP A 142 6.91 -15.46 -5.44
CA TRP A 142 6.87 -16.73 -6.17
C TRP A 142 7.30 -16.53 -7.63
N GLU A 143 6.72 -15.55 -8.33
CA GLU A 143 7.16 -15.17 -9.69
C GLU A 143 8.65 -14.81 -9.73
N GLY A 144 9.10 -14.05 -8.70
CA GLY A 144 10.52 -13.70 -8.55
C GLY A 144 11.43 -14.91 -8.39
N ALA A 145 11.04 -15.85 -7.53
CA ALA A 145 11.82 -17.06 -7.27
C ALA A 145 11.88 -18.00 -8.50
N ARG A 146 10.80 -18.08 -9.26
CA ARG A 146 10.78 -18.84 -10.54
C ARG A 146 11.60 -18.18 -11.66
N SER A 147 11.82 -16.88 -11.61
CA SER A 147 12.58 -16.13 -12.61
C SER A 147 14.07 -16.04 -12.32
N LEU A 148 14.56 -16.69 -11.27
CA LEU A 148 15.98 -16.75 -10.96
C LEU A 148 16.76 -17.41 -12.12
N ASP A 149 17.87 -16.78 -12.50
CA ASP A 149 18.76 -17.32 -13.54
C ASP A 149 19.66 -18.44 -12.94
N PRO A 150 19.46 -19.71 -13.33
CA PRO A 150 20.26 -20.79 -12.81
C PRO A 150 21.74 -20.70 -13.23
N GLN A 151 22.04 -20.09 -14.39
CA GLN A 151 23.41 -19.95 -14.89
C GLN A 151 24.28 -19.10 -13.96
N LEU A 152 23.69 -18.08 -13.32
CA LEU A 152 24.40 -17.27 -12.33
C LEU A 152 24.74 -18.07 -11.07
N GLY A 153 23.88 -19.03 -10.70
CA GLY A 153 24.13 -19.95 -9.61
C GLY A 153 25.28 -20.91 -9.93
N GLU A 154 25.24 -21.53 -11.10
CA GLU A 154 26.29 -22.44 -11.60
C GLU A 154 27.65 -21.72 -11.74
N MET A 155 27.62 -20.48 -12.26
CA MET A 155 28.83 -19.65 -12.35
C MET A 155 29.43 -19.37 -10.96
N ALA A 156 28.58 -19.01 -9.98
CA ALA A 156 29.05 -18.75 -8.62
C ALA A 156 29.66 -20.03 -7.98
N GLU A 157 29.07 -21.20 -8.23
CA GLU A 157 29.58 -22.48 -7.76
C GLU A 157 30.92 -22.80 -8.41
N PHE A 158 31.07 -22.58 -9.72
CA PHE A 158 32.32 -22.75 -10.45
C PHE A 158 33.47 -21.92 -9.87
N PHE A 159 33.17 -20.70 -9.40
CA PHE A 159 34.14 -19.85 -8.70
C PHE A 159 34.33 -20.20 -7.22
N GLY A 160 33.76 -21.31 -6.75
CA GLY A 160 33.91 -21.77 -5.36
C GLY A 160 33.08 -21.04 -4.33
N ALA A 161 32.03 -20.32 -4.75
CA ALA A 161 31.15 -19.63 -3.83
C ALA A 161 30.33 -20.62 -2.98
N GLY A 162 30.45 -20.52 -1.66
CA GLY A 162 29.63 -21.29 -0.73
C GLY A 162 28.14 -20.88 -0.76
N ARG A 163 27.26 -21.72 -0.23
CA ARG A 163 25.79 -21.50 -0.23
C ARG A 163 25.37 -20.10 0.28
N TYR A 164 26.02 -19.61 1.33
CA TYR A 164 25.73 -18.27 1.88
C TYR A 164 26.14 -17.16 0.90
N GLN A 165 27.27 -17.32 0.22
CA GLN A 165 27.72 -16.35 -0.79
C GLN A 165 26.80 -16.34 -2.02
N GLN A 166 26.37 -17.51 -2.50
CA GLN A 166 25.38 -17.64 -3.58
C GLN A 166 24.05 -16.96 -3.19
N PHE A 167 23.53 -17.24 -1.98
CA PHE A 167 22.31 -16.61 -1.49
C PHE A 167 22.43 -15.09 -1.46
N ARG A 168 23.52 -14.57 -0.88
CA ARG A 168 23.69 -13.11 -0.70
C ARG A 168 24.05 -12.37 -1.99
N ALA A 169 24.90 -12.95 -2.85
CA ALA A 169 25.45 -12.28 -4.02
C ALA A 169 24.68 -12.57 -5.32
N VAL A 170 23.91 -13.66 -5.38
CA VAL A 170 23.18 -14.08 -6.58
C VAL A 170 21.67 -14.03 -6.36
N ILE A 171 21.15 -14.72 -5.35
CA ILE A 171 19.70 -14.88 -5.18
C ILE A 171 19.06 -13.56 -4.69
N ILE A 172 19.56 -12.99 -3.59
CA ILE A 172 18.97 -11.75 -3.03
C ILE A 172 18.93 -10.63 -4.07
N PRO A 173 20.01 -10.29 -4.80
CA PRO A 173 19.96 -9.22 -5.79
C PRO A 173 18.94 -9.44 -6.90
N GLN A 174 18.73 -10.68 -7.33
CA GLN A 174 17.72 -11.01 -8.32
C GLN A 174 16.29 -10.86 -7.78
N LEU A 175 16.05 -11.13 -6.49
CA LEU A 175 14.74 -11.01 -5.85
C LEU A 175 14.38 -9.56 -5.47
N VAL A 176 15.35 -8.65 -5.34
CA VAL A 176 15.10 -7.25 -4.94
C VAL A 176 14.02 -6.55 -5.78
N PRO A 177 13.98 -6.62 -7.11
CA PRO A 177 12.92 -6.00 -7.90
C PRO A 177 11.52 -6.53 -7.57
N PHE A 178 11.40 -7.83 -7.32
CA PHE A 178 10.13 -8.48 -6.94
C PHE A 178 9.70 -8.12 -5.53
N LEU A 179 10.65 -7.96 -4.61
CA LEU A 179 10.37 -7.44 -3.27
C LEU A 179 9.80 -6.01 -3.33
N PHE A 180 10.34 -5.12 -4.20
CA PHE A 180 9.78 -3.79 -4.40
C PHE A 180 8.39 -3.82 -5.05
N ALA A 181 8.16 -4.71 -6.01
CA ALA A 181 6.84 -4.94 -6.56
C ALA A 181 5.86 -5.40 -5.47
N SER A 182 6.29 -6.30 -4.60
CA SER A 182 5.52 -6.77 -3.43
C SER A 182 5.19 -5.64 -2.47
N ILE A 183 6.17 -4.81 -2.09
CA ILE A 183 5.95 -3.67 -1.19
C ILE A 183 4.91 -2.71 -1.78
N ARG A 184 5.02 -2.40 -3.06
CA ARG A 184 4.09 -1.49 -3.74
C ARG A 184 2.68 -2.05 -3.83
N SER A 185 2.53 -3.32 -4.21
CA SER A 185 1.23 -4.01 -4.26
C SER A 185 0.61 -4.11 -2.88
N ALA A 186 1.39 -4.54 -1.89
CA ALA A 186 0.97 -4.68 -0.51
C ALA A 186 0.56 -3.33 0.12
N LEU A 187 1.30 -2.26 -0.14
CA LEU A 187 0.92 -0.92 0.29
C LEU A 187 -0.38 -0.47 -0.39
N SER A 188 -0.50 -0.66 -1.73
CA SER A 188 -1.68 -0.26 -2.50
C SER A 188 -2.97 -0.94 -2.06
N ILE A 189 -2.90 -2.15 -1.51
CA ILE A 189 -4.05 -2.91 -1.00
C ILE A 189 -4.20 -2.69 0.50
N GLY A 190 -3.10 -2.70 1.23
CA GLY A 190 -3.07 -2.67 2.68
C GLY A 190 -3.71 -1.44 3.29
N TRP A 191 -3.48 -0.26 2.70
CA TRP A 191 -4.10 0.95 3.21
C TRP A 191 -5.64 0.91 3.11
N LYS A 192 -6.19 0.32 2.03
CA LYS A 192 -7.65 0.19 1.86
C LYS A 192 -8.25 -0.67 2.96
N ILE A 193 -7.59 -1.80 3.26
CA ILE A 193 -8.04 -2.73 4.29
C ILE A 193 -7.86 -2.11 5.68
N THR A 194 -6.76 -1.40 5.92
CA THR A 194 -6.54 -0.67 7.18
C THR A 194 -7.65 0.36 7.43
N LEU A 195 -8.02 1.15 6.42
CA LEU A 195 -9.15 2.08 6.55
C LEU A 195 -10.47 1.38 6.83
N LEU A 196 -10.73 0.21 6.21
CA LEU A 196 -11.94 -0.59 6.51
C LEU A 196 -11.94 -1.06 7.96
N VAL A 197 -10.82 -1.59 8.46
CA VAL A 197 -10.67 -1.98 9.86
C VAL A 197 -10.95 -0.80 10.80
N GLU A 198 -10.33 0.34 10.53
CA GLU A 198 -10.51 1.55 11.35
C GLU A 198 -11.95 2.06 11.31
N ALA A 199 -12.57 2.07 10.13
CA ALA A 199 -13.94 2.56 9.96
C ALA A 199 -14.97 1.66 10.66
N PHE A 200 -14.77 0.36 10.68
CA PHE A 200 -15.80 -0.57 11.18
C PHE A 200 -15.52 -1.13 12.57
N LEU A 201 -14.27 -1.19 13.00
CA LEU A 201 -13.90 -1.89 14.23
C LEU A 201 -13.26 -0.97 15.29
N LEU A 202 -12.77 0.23 14.91
CA LEU A 202 -11.96 1.04 15.82
C LEU A 202 -12.61 2.40 16.11
N THR A 203 -12.11 3.04 17.19
CA THR A 203 -12.44 4.41 17.58
C THR A 203 -11.25 5.36 17.39
N ARG A 204 -10.35 5.01 16.46
CA ARG A 204 -9.13 5.77 16.15
C ARG A 204 -8.66 5.46 14.75
N GLY A 205 -7.83 6.33 14.20
CA GLY A 205 -7.32 6.23 12.82
C GLY A 205 -8.10 7.11 11.86
N VAL A 206 -7.59 7.24 10.65
CA VAL A 206 -8.19 8.08 9.59
C VAL A 206 -9.51 7.48 9.11
N GLY A 207 -9.57 6.14 8.99
CA GLY A 207 -10.79 5.43 8.59
C GLY A 207 -11.93 5.64 9.58
N PHE A 208 -11.65 5.62 10.90
CA PHE A 208 -12.61 5.97 11.92
C PHE A 208 -13.11 7.40 11.77
N MET A 209 -12.22 8.37 11.58
CA MET A 209 -12.59 9.78 11.43
C MET A 209 -13.46 10.00 10.19
N PHE A 210 -13.11 9.34 9.08
CA PHE A 210 -13.89 9.37 7.86
C PHE A 210 -15.33 8.88 8.10
N ARG A 211 -15.48 7.70 8.73
CA ARG A 211 -16.77 7.12 9.08
C ARG A 211 -17.55 7.99 10.07
N ASN A 212 -16.89 8.48 11.11
CA ASN A 212 -17.51 9.28 12.15
C ASN A 212 -18.16 10.56 11.59
N TYR A 213 -17.49 11.27 10.70
CA TYR A 213 -18.04 12.47 10.07
C TYR A 213 -19.06 12.17 8.96
N PHE A 214 -18.92 11.00 8.30
CA PHE A 214 -19.94 10.50 7.39
C PHE A 214 -21.27 10.25 8.14
N ASP A 215 -21.24 9.55 9.27
CA ASP A 215 -22.43 9.24 10.08
C ASP A 215 -23.08 10.50 10.67
N GLN A 216 -22.33 11.58 10.84
CA GLN A 216 -22.81 12.88 11.29
C GLN A 216 -23.29 13.81 10.16
N TYR A 217 -23.19 13.39 8.91
CA TYR A 217 -23.46 14.21 7.72
C TYR A 217 -22.57 15.45 7.59
N GLU A 218 -21.42 15.49 8.26
CA GLU A 218 -20.42 16.55 8.14
C GLU A 218 -19.48 16.32 6.94
N LEU A 219 -20.05 16.41 5.73
CA LEU A 219 -19.36 16.01 4.50
C LEU A 219 -18.09 16.84 4.20
N ALA A 220 -18.06 18.12 4.58
CA ALA A 220 -16.87 18.96 4.39
C ALA A 220 -15.71 18.48 5.26
N THR A 221 -15.98 18.13 6.51
CA THR A 221 -14.97 17.58 7.44
C THR A 221 -14.56 16.18 7.03
N MET A 222 -15.48 15.34 6.58
CA MET A 222 -15.18 14.02 6.00
C MET A 222 -14.22 14.14 4.81
N MET A 223 -14.49 15.05 3.87
CA MET A 223 -13.62 15.28 2.70
C MET A 223 -12.26 15.84 3.09
N SER A 224 -12.16 16.64 4.16
CA SER A 224 -10.86 17.11 4.65
C SER A 224 -9.99 15.96 5.16
N TRP A 225 -10.59 14.94 5.80
CA TRP A 225 -9.87 13.71 6.19
C TRP A 225 -9.42 12.88 4.99
N LEU A 226 -10.20 12.88 3.90
CA LEU A 226 -9.74 12.27 2.63
C LEU A 226 -8.52 13.00 2.07
N VAL A 227 -8.51 14.34 2.10
CA VAL A 227 -7.36 15.14 1.66
C VAL A 227 -6.12 14.85 2.51
N ILE A 228 -6.26 14.81 3.85
CA ILE A 228 -5.17 14.45 4.77
C ILE A 228 -4.63 13.06 4.43
N PHE A 229 -5.52 12.11 4.18
CA PHE A 229 -5.13 10.75 3.85
C PHE A 229 -4.41 10.64 2.51
N VAL A 230 -4.89 11.32 1.46
CA VAL A 230 -4.21 11.37 0.16
C VAL A 230 -2.83 12.01 0.30
N ALA A 231 -2.71 13.11 1.06
CA ALA A 231 -1.42 13.73 1.36
C ALA A 231 -0.46 12.75 2.07
N PHE A 232 -0.95 11.99 3.05
CA PHE A 232 -0.19 10.95 3.73
C PHE A 232 0.32 9.87 2.76
N LEU A 233 -0.51 9.38 1.85
CA LEU A 233 -0.10 8.40 0.83
C LEU A 233 0.95 8.95 -0.13
N VAL A 234 0.79 10.21 -0.56
CA VAL A 234 1.77 10.90 -1.42
C VAL A 234 3.12 11.01 -0.71
N VAL A 235 3.14 11.34 0.58
CA VAL A 235 4.36 11.39 1.38
C VAL A 235 5.03 10.02 1.46
N ILE A 236 4.28 8.94 1.67
CA ILE A 236 4.85 7.59 1.69
C ILE A 236 5.40 7.19 0.31
N GLU A 237 4.64 7.37 -0.77
CA GLU A 237 5.05 6.94 -2.12
C GLU A 237 6.30 7.72 -2.58
N TYR A 238 6.28 9.05 -2.51
CA TYR A 238 7.35 9.89 -3.05
C TYR A 238 8.45 10.20 -2.04
N GLY A 239 8.13 10.26 -0.75
CA GLY A 239 9.09 10.58 0.32
C GLY A 239 9.87 9.37 0.82
N VAL A 240 9.27 8.17 0.79
CA VAL A 240 9.88 6.96 1.34
C VAL A 240 10.16 5.93 0.25
N LEU A 241 9.13 5.48 -0.49
CA LEU A 241 9.29 4.35 -1.41
C LEU A 241 10.11 4.69 -2.64
N ALA A 242 9.88 5.85 -3.25
CA ALA A 242 10.61 6.24 -4.47
C ALA A 242 12.11 6.40 -4.24
N PRO A 243 12.60 7.10 -3.18
CA PRO A 243 14.03 7.18 -2.91
C PRO A 243 14.64 5.85 -2.48
N LEU A 244 13.91 5.02 -1.72
CA LEU A 244 14.38 3.70 -1.31
C LEU A 244 14.60 2.80 -2.54
N ARG A 245 13.62 2.76 -3.46
CA ARG A 245 13.74 2.04 -4.73
C ARG A 245 14.97 2.49 -5.50
N ARG A 246 15.16 3.81 -5.70
CA ARG A 246 16.32 4.35 -6.43
C ARG A 246 17.64 3.90 -5.84
N ARG A 247 17.79 3.88 -4.52
CA ARG A 247 19.02 3.43 -3.84
C ARG A 247 19.27 1.94 -4.02
N MET A 248 18.24 1.11 -3.92
CA MET A 248 18.38 -0.34 -3.96
C MET A 248 18.48 -0.90 -5.39
N THR A 249 18.03 -0.15 -6.42
CA THR A 249 18.16 -0.53 -7.83
C THR A 249 19.27 0.22 -8.57
N ALA A 250 20.05 1.07 -7.87
CA ALA A 250 21.11 1.90 -8.48
C ALA A 250 22.25 1.10 -9.13
N TRP A 251 22.43 -0.17 -8.76
CA TRP A 251 23.43 -1.07 -9.34
C TRP A 251 23.00 -1.70 -10.68
N ARG A 252 21.70 -1.63 -11.02
CA ARG A 252 21.19 -2.14 -12.29
C ARG A 252 21.35 -1.05 -13.35
N PRO A 253 22.08 -1.29 -14.46
CA PRO A 253 22.11 -0.34 -15.58
C PRO A 253 20.68 -0.07 -16.02
N ASP A 254 20.33 1.20 -16.14
CA ASP A 254 18.97 1.66 -16.38
C ASP A 254 18.27 0.88 -17.49
N ALA A 255 17.25 0.13 -17.14
CA ALA A 255 16.23 -0.31 -18.09
C ALA A 255 15.45 0.89 -18.69
N GLU A 256 15.68 2.12 -18.20
CA GLU A 256 15.17 3.38 -18.76
C GLU A 256 15.96 3.87 -19.98
N GLY A 257 17.12 3.26 -20.32
CA GLY A 257 17.98 3.65 -21.46
C GLY A 257 17.54 3.09 -22.80
N VAL A 258 16.62 2.13 -22.86
CA VAL A 258 16.01 1.69 -24.13
C VAL A 258 14.73 2.50 -24.37
N ARG A 259 14.86 3.82 -24.46
CA ARG A 259 13.93 4.61 -25.29
C ARG A 259 14.40 4.36 -26.72
N LEU A 260 13.67 3.48 -27.37
CA LEU A 260 13.70 3.34 -28.80
C LEU A 260 13.76 4.73 -29.41
N SER A 261 14.92 5.07 -29.99
CA SER A 261 15.06 6.14 -30.98
C SER A 261 14.32 5.63 -32.21
N GLU A 262 13.07 5.95 -32.36
CA GLU A 262 12.33 6.04 -33.60
C GLU A 262 11.52 7.33 -33.62
#